data_c132d55d8674aa6e8e2fbba1c139a836
#
_entry.id   c132d55d8674aa6e8e2fbba1c139a836
#
_cell.length_a   1.000
_cell.length_b   1.000
_cell.length_c   1.000
_cell.angle_alpha   90.00
_cell.angle_beta   90.00
_cell.angle_gamma   90.00
#
_symmetry.space_group_name_H-M   'P 1'
#
loop_
_entity.id
_entity.type
_entity.pdbx_description
1 polymer ?
#
loop_
_entity_poly.entity_id
_entity_poly.type
_entity_poly.pdbx_seq_one_letter_code
_entity_poly.pdbx_strand_id
1 'polypeptide(L)'
;MISELKNVDPELFDTGITAERMGVEAIVHPPRILMLYGSVRERSYSRLATEEAARLLTAMGAEVRIFSPSGLPLPDDAPDTHPKVMELRELVRWSEGMVWCSPERHGAMTGIMKTQIDWIPLSEGAVRPSQ
;
A
#
# COMPACT_ATOMS: atom_id res chain seq x y z
N MET A 1 4.40 -21.84 3.22
CA MET A 1 3.86 -20.49 2.99
C MET A 1 2.52 -20.27 3.68
N ILE A 2 1.50 -21.06 3.41
CA ILE A 2 0.21 -20.97 4.15
C ILE A 2 0.38 -21.32 5.63
N SER A 3 1.33 -22.19 5.98
CA SER A 3 1.66 -22.55 7.37
C SER A 3 2.19 -21.38 8.21
N GLU A 4 2.61 -20.27 7.59
CA GLU A 4 3.06 -19.06 8.28
C GLU A 4 1.91 -18.09 8.59
N LEU A 5 0.74 -18.33 8.02
CA LEU A 5 -0.47 -17.52 8.23
C LEU A 5 -1.33 -18.14 9.35
N LYS A 6 -0.89 -17.93 10.59
CA LYS A 6 -1.44 -18.60 11.79
C LYS A 6 -2.95 -18.37 12.02
N ASN A 7 -3.51 -17.30 11.47
CA ASN A 7 -4.90 -16.90 11.67
C ASN A 7 -5.78 -17.12 10.43
N VAL A 8 -5.28 -17.89 9.47
CA VAL A 8 -5.98 -18.17 8.22
C VAL A 8 -6.36 -19.63 8.16
N ASP A 9 -7.63 -19.90 7.86
CA ASP A 9 -8.08 -21.26 7.56
C ASP A 9 -7.63 -21.60 6.12
N PRO A 10 -6.76 -22.61 5.95
CA PRO A 10 -6.23 -22.95 4.63
C PRO A 10 -7.30 -23.44 3.65
N GLU A 11 -8.41 -24.00 4.15
CA GLU A 11 -9.50 -24.48 3.30
C GLU A 11 -10.33 -23.34 2.71
N LEU A 12 -10.34 -22.18 3.39
CA LEU A 12 -11.08 -20.99 2.97
C LEU A 12 -10.20 -19.95 2.28
N PHE A 13 -8.88 -20.13 2.32
CA PHE A 13 -7.94 -19.18 1.75
C PHE A 13 -7.57 -19.56 0.31
N ASP A 14 -8.18 -18.86 -0.63
CA ASP A 14 -7.92 -19.06 -2.06
C ASP A 14 -6.78 -18.16 -2.55
N THR A 15 -5.66 -18.76 -2.91
CA THR A 15 -4.45 -18.08 -3.41
C THR A 15 -4.39 -18.01 -4.94
N GLY A 16 -5.41 -18.45 -5.65
CA GLY A 16 -5.37 -18.56 -7.11
C GLY A 16 -5.50 -17.22 -7.84
N ILE A 17 -4.39 -16.52 -8.06
CA ILE A 17 -4.35 -15.41 -9.03
C ILE A 17 -4.13 -16.02 -10.41
N THR A 18 -5.15 -15.97 -11.26
CA THR A 18 -5.09 -16.46 -12.64
C THR A 18 -5.43 -15.33 -13.62
N ALA A 19 -4.95 -15.44 -14.85
CA ALA A 19 -5.27 -14.48 -15.91
C ALA A 19 -6.80 -14.34 -16.11
N GLU A 20 -7.54 -15.46 -16.04
CA GLU A 20 -8.99 -15.48 -16.13
C GLU A 20 -9.66 -14.64 -15.03
N ARG A 21 -9.23 -14.82 -13.75
CA ARG A 21 -9.76 -14.04 -12.62
C ARG A 21 -9.42 -12.56 -12.71
N MET A 22 -8.28 -12.24 -13.28
CA MET A 22 -7.84 -10.85 -13.50
C MET A 22 -8.49 -10.21 -14.73
N GLY A 23 -9.18 -10.99 -15.57
CA GLY A 23 -9.80 -10.51 -16.80
C GLY A 23 -8.78 -10.07 -17.85
N VAL A 24 -7.59 -10.69 -17.87
CA VAL A 24 -6.51 -10.40 -18.81
C VAL A 24 -6.13 -11.64 -19.61
N GLU A 25 -5.52 -11.45 -20.78
CA GLU A 25 -5.12 -12.58 -21.64
C GLU A 25 -3.99 -13.41 -21.01
N ALA A 26 -3.04 -12.74 -20.34
CA ALA A 26 -1.94 -13.40 -19.64
C ALA A 26 -1.44 -12.56 -18.46
N ILE A 27 -0.91 -13.22 -17.44
CA ILE A 27 -0.20 -12.57 -16.34
C ILE A 27 1.28 -12.57 -16.70
N VAL A 28 1.84 -11.38 -16.96
CA VAL A 28 3.25 -11.21 -17.36
C VAL A 28 4.18 -10.95 -16.16
N HIS A 29 3.62 -10.47 -15.06
CA HIS A 29 4.32 -10.28 -13.78
C HIS A 29 3.30 -10.29 -12.62
N PRO A 30 3.73 -10.53 -11.37
CA PRO A 30 2.87 -10.42 -10.21
C PRO A 30 2.28 -8.99 -10.08
N PRO A 31 1.03 -8.83 -9.61
CA PRO A 31 0.48 -7.51 -9.28
C PRO A 31 1.37 -6.78 -8.28
N ARG A 32 1.67 -5.52 -8.54
CA ARG A 32 2.51 -4.68 -7.67
C ARG A 32 1.65 -3.80 -6.80
N ILE A 33 1.66 -4.06 -5.50
CA ILE A 33 0.81 -3.39 -4.51
C ILE A 33 1.67 -2.57 -3.54
N LEU A 34 1.38 -1.27 -3.46
CA LEU A 34 1.94 -0.39 -2.46
C LEU A 34 0.98 -0.28 -1.27
N MET A 35 1.51 -0.42 -0.06
CA MET A 35 0.72 -0.28 1.16
C MET A 35 1.18 0.93 1.96
N LEU A 36 0.23 1.77 2.37
CA LEU A 36 0.42 2.93 3.20
C LEU A 36 -0.30 2.74 4.53
N TYR A 37 0.32 3.16 5.62
CA TYR A 37 -0.33 3.19 6.93
C TYR A 37 -0.19 4.57 7.60
N GLY A 38 -1.18 4.94 8.38
CA GLY A 38 -1.36 6.29 8.90
C GLY A 38 -0.94 6.50 10.35
N SER A 39 0.20 5.93 10.77
CA SER A 39 0.70 6.10 12.13
C SER A 39 2.23 6.06 12.18
N VAL A 40 2.82 6.85 13.07
CA VAL A 40 4.25 6.82 13.38
C VAL A 40 4.54 6.30 14.80
N ARG A 41 3.51 5.78 15.47
CA ARG A 41 3.69 5.16 16.79
C ARG A 41 4.56 3.91 16.68
N GLU A 42 5.43 3.66 17.65
CA GLU A 42 6.24 2.45 17.74
C GLU A 42 5.34 1.19 17.70
N ARG A 43 4.31 1.16 18.55
CA ARG A 43 3.27 0.13 18.50
C ARG A 43 2.04 0.67 17.76
N SER A 44 1.99 0.45 16.48
CA SER A 44 0.90 0.88 15.61
C SER A 44 0.05 -0.31 15.17
N TYR A 45 -1.22 -0.31 15.52
CA TYR A 45 -2.16 -1.34 15.06
C TYR A 45 -2.42 -1.24 13.55
N SER A 46 -2.44 -0.03 12.99
CA SER A 46 -2.57 0.12 11.54
C SER A 46 -1.35 -0.43 10.79
N ARG A 47 -0.15 -0.27 11.32
CA ARG A 47 1.04 -0.92 10.76
C ARG A 47 0.95 -2.44 10.85
N LEU A 48 0.56 -3.00 12.00
CA LEU A 48 0.39 -4.44 12.18
C LEU A 48 -0.65 -5.03 11.23
N ALA A 49 -1.79 -4.35 11.07
CA ALA A 49 -2.82 -4.75 10.11
C ALA A 49 -2.31 -4.69 8.66
N THR A 50 -1.54 -3.66 8.32
CA THR A 50 -0.89 -3.52 7.01
C THR A 50 0.09 -4.66 6.74
N GLU A 51 0.92 -4.99 7.71
CA GLU A 51 1.88 -6.09 7.62
C GLU A 51 1.18 -7.45 7.45
N GLU A 52 0.06 -7.68 8.14
CA GLU A 52 -0.74 -8.89 7.97
C GLU A 52 -1.38 -8.95 6.58
N ALA A 53 -1.97 -7.86 6.12
CA ALA A 53 -2.50 -7.76 4.76
C ALA A 53 -1.41 -8.00 3.71
N ALA A 54 -0.19 -7.52 3.94
CA ALA A 54 0.95 -7.77 3.06
C ALA A 54 1.30 -9.26 3.00
N ARG A 55 1.27 -9.97 4.12
CA ARG A 55 1.48 -11.42 4.16
C ARG A 55 0.43 -12.18 3.34
N LEU A 56 -0.85 -11.80 3.48
CA LEU A 56 -1.95 -12.40 2.73
C LEU A 56 -1.80 -12.15 1.22
N LEU A 57 -1.56 -10.92 0.81
CA LEU A 57 -1.39 -10.55 -0.59
C LEU A 57 -0.16 -11.23 -1.21
N THR A 58 0.94 -11.35 -0.47
CA THR A 58 2.14 -12.06 -0.92
C THR A 58 1.84 -13.55 -1.12
N ALA A 59 1.11 -14.16 -0.20
CA ALA A 59 0.68 -15.56 -0.33
C ALA A 59 -0.27 -15.77 -1.52
N MET A 60 -1.03 -14.74 -1.90
CA MET A 60 -1.87 -14.72 -3.10
C MET A 60 -1.08 -14.47 -4.39
N GLY A 61 0.21 -14.23 -4.32
CA GLY A 61 1.09 -14.05 -5.48
C GLY A 61 1.35 -12.60 -5.88
N ALA A 62 0.97 -11.62 -5.07
CA ALA A 62 1.31 -10.21 -5.32
C ALA A 62 2.74 -9.88 -4.86
N GLU A 63 3.37 -8.93 -5.54
CA GLU A 63 4.57 -8.26 -5.05
C GLU A 63 4.13 -7.04 -4.22
N VAL A 64 4.50 -7.02 -2.94
CA VAL A 64 4.03 -6.01 -2.00
C VAL A 64 5.20 -5.20 -1.45
N ARG A 65 5.05 -3.88 -1.41
CA ARG A 65 5.97 -2.98 -0.72
C ARG A 65 5.19 -2.10 0.25
N ILE A 66 5.76 -1.88 1.43
CA ILE A 66 5.18 -1.05 2.48
C ILE A 66 6.02 0.22 2.60
N PHE A 67 5.39 1.38 2.57
CA PHE A 67 6.03 2.66 2.84
C PHE A 67 5.87 3.02 4.31
N SER A 68 6.97 3.37 4.98
CA SER A 68 6.94 3.92 6.34
C SER A 68 6.74 5.44 6.29
N PRO A 69 5.71 6.01 6.93
CA PRO A 69 5.51 7.45 6.98
C PRO A 69 6.49 8.20 7.89
N SER A 70 7.32 7.49 8.65
CA SER A 70 8.30 8.12 9.55
C SER A 70 9.28 8.97 8.76
N GLY A 71 9.45 10.23 9.18
CA GLY A 71 10.36 11.17 8.52
C GLY A 71 9.79 11.86 7.28
N LEU A 72 8.54 11.59 6.90
CA LEU A 72 7.89 12.32 5.82
C LEU A 72 7.50 13.72 6.31
N PRO A 73 7.99 14.80 5.67
CA PRO A 73 7.62 16.16 6.05
C PRO A 73 6.17 16.49 5.68
N LEU A 74 5.61 17.53 6.27
CA LEU A 74 4.35 18.09 5.80
C LEU A 74 4.52 18.71 4.41
N PRO A 75 3.49 18.68 3.56
CA PRO A 75 3.49 19.45 2.33
C PRO A 75 3.78 20.93 2.61
N ASP A 76 4.51 21.57 1.74
CA ASP A 76 4.99 22.96 1.84
C ASP A 76 6.12 23.22 2.87
N ASP A 77 6.41 22.28 3.77
CA ASP A 77 7.55 22.38 4.72
C ASP A 77 8.88 21.88 4.16
N ALA A 78 8.84 21.24 3.00
CA ALA A 78 10.03 20.72 2.34
C ALA A 78 9.84 20.71 0.82
N PRO A 79 10.95 20.72 0.05
CA PRO A 79 10.85 20.55 -1.40
C PRO A 79 10.45 19.12 -1.76
N ASP A 80 9.89 18.92 -2.93
CA ASP A 80 9.54 17.60 -3.46
C ASP A 80 10.77 16.73 -3.78
N THR A 81 11.96 17.30 -3.72
CA THR A 81 13.25 16.59 -3.77
C THR A 81 13.67 15.99 -2.42
N HIS A 82 12.90 16.20 -1.35
CA HIS A 82 13.18 15.59 -0.05
C HIS A 82 13.24 14.06 -0.21
N PRO A 83 14.27 13.37 0.34
CA PRO A 83 14.48 11.93 0.11
C PRO A 83 13.26 11.06 0.42
N LYS A 84 12.56 11.39 1.48
CA LYS A 84 11.37 10.62 1.91
C LYS A 84 10.17 10.84 0.96
N VAL A 85 10.04 12.02 0.40
CA VAL A 85 9.04 12.34 -0.63
C VAL A 85 9.35 11.60 -1.92
N MET A 86 10.61 11.60 -2.33
CA MET A 86 11.05 10.88 -3.53
C MET A 86 10.84 9.38 -3.40
N GLU A 87 11.14 8.79 -2.23
CA GLU A 87 10.87 7.38 -1.93
C GLU A 87 9.39 7.05 -2.12
N LEU A 88 8.49 7.84 -1.55
CA LEU A 88 7.05 7.65 -1.70
C LEU A 88 6.62 7.71 -3.18
N ARG A 89 7.05 8.72 -3.90
CA ARG A 89 6.70 8.92 -5.31
C ARG A 89 7.23 7.81 -6.22
N GLU A 90 8.43 7.31 -5.96
CA GLU A 90 8.97 6.16 -6.70
C GLU A 90 8.17 4.89 -6.44
N LEU A 91 7.75 4.64 -5.21
CA LEU A 91 6.89 3.51 -4.87
C LEU A 91 5.51 3.62 -5.52
N VAL A 92 4.95 4.82 -5.59
CA VAL A 92 3.68 5.07 -6.29
C VAL A 92 3.80 4.75 -7.78
N ARG A 93 4.86 5.22 -8.44
CA ARG A 93 5.11 4.91 -9.86
C ARG A 93 5.32 3.42 -10.11
N TRP A 94 5.98 2.74 -9.18
CA TRP A 94 6.19 1.30 -9.26
C TRP A 94 4.89 0.50 -9.12
N SER A 95 3.94 0.97 -8.30
CA SER A 95 2.73 0.23 -7.96
C SER A 95 1.66 0.29 -9.04
N GLU A 96 0.84 -0.74 -9.09
CA GLU A 96 -0.36 -0.84 -9.92
C GLU A 96 -1.65 -0.67 -9.10
N GLY A 97 -1.54 -0.84 -7.78
CA GLY A 97 -2.63 -0.64 -6.84
C GLY A 97 -2.09 -0.30 -5.46
N MET A 98 -2.96 0.22 -4.62
CA MET A 98 -2.60 0.60 -3.25
C MET A 98 -3.60 0.05 -2.25
N VAL A 99 -3.09 -0.20 -1.03
CA VAL A 99 -3.91 -0.45 0.16
C VAL A 99 -3.55 0.60 1.20
N TRP A 100 -4.56 1.27 1.72
CA TRP A 100 -4.42 2.30 2.74
C TRP A 100 -5.03 1.83 4.04
N CYS A 101 -4.28 1.90 5.13
CA CYS A 101 -4.74 1.55 6.48
C CYS A 101 -4.46 2.72 7.42
N SER A 102 -5.48 3.43 7.84
CA SER A 102 -5.37 4.58 8.74
C SER A 102 -6.07 4.32 10.06
N PRO A 103 -5.48 4.71 11.20
CA PRO A 103 -6.27 4.92 12.41
C PRO A 103 -7.37 5.95 12.14
N GLU A 104 -8.48 5.83 12.85
CA GLU A 104 -9.52 6.85 12.86
C GLU A 104 -9.19 7.90 13.91
N ARG A 105 -9.33 9.17 13.55
CA ARG A 105 -9.31 10.32 14.47
C ARG A 105 -10.44 11.27 14.13
N HIS A 106 -11.33 11.47 15.10
CA HIS A 106 -12.48 12.39 14.95
C HIS A 106 -13.33 12.08 13.70
N GLY A 107 -13.56 10.81 13.42
CA GLY A 107 -14.36 10.37 12.27
C GLY A 107 -13.66 10.40 10.92
N ALA A 108 -12.34 10.61 10.89
CA ALA A 108 -11.58 10.73 9.66
C ALA A 108 -10.24 9.99 9.72
N MET A 109 -9.55 9.91 8.60
CA MET A 109 -8.17 9.44 8.56
C MET A 109 -7.25 10.35 9.37
N THR A 110 -6.09 9.84 9.78
CA THR A 110 -5.09 10.66 10.46
C THR A 110 -4.45 11.69 9.53
N GLY A 111 -3.91 12.77 10.09
CA GLY A 111 -3.07 13.71 9.36
C GLY A 111 -1.85 13.06 8.72
N ILE A 112 -1.30 12.00 9.35
CA ILE A 112 -0.18 11.23 8.81
C ILE A 112 -0.57 10.52 7.50
N MET A 113 -1.76 9.94 7.42
CA MET A 113 -2.27 9.36 6.18
C MET A 113 -2.51 10.44 5.12
N LYS A 114 -3.17 11.53 5.51
CA LYS A 114 -3.48 12.64 4.59
C LYS A 114 -2.20 13.28 4.02
N THR A 115 -1.16 13.41 4.84
CA THR A 115 0.16 13.91 4.40
C THR A 115 0.75 13.03 3.29
N GLN A 116 0.67 11.72 3.41
CA GLN A 116 1.11 10.80 2.36
C GLN A 116 0.33 11.04 1.06
N ILE A 117 -0.99 11.14 1.16
CA ILE A 117 -1.86 11.39 0.00
C ILE A 117 -1.53 12.74 -0.66
N ASP A 118 -1.31 13.78 0.14
CA ASP A 118 -1.01 15.13 -0.37
C ASP A 118 0.34 15.20 -1.11
N TRP A 119 1.29 14.34 -0.80
CA TRP A 119 2.55 14.24 -1.52
C TRP A 119 2.47 13.46 -2.83
N ILE A 120 1.36 12.76 -3.11
CA ILE A 120 1.17 12.01 -4.35
C ILE A 120 0.51 12.93 -5.39
N PRO A 121 1.25 13.38 -6.42
CA PRO A 121 0.66 14.25 -7.42
C PRO A 121 -0.30 13.48 -8.34
N LEU A 122 -1.28 14.18 -8.90
CA LEU A 122 -2.25 13.60 -9.84
C LEU A 122 -1.58 12.92 -11.04
N SER A 123 -0.41 13.41 -11.46
CA SER A 123 0.35 12.84 -12.56
C SER A 123 0.90 11.44 -12.29
N GLU A 124 1.01 11.03 -11.03
CA GLU A 124 1.66 9.78 -10.64
C GLU A 124 0.72 8.80 -9.91
N GLY A 125 -0.35 9.28 -9.31
CA GLY A 125 -1.20 8.46 -8.46
C GLY A 125 -2.67 8.40 -8.86
N ALA A 126 -3.12 9.23 -9.75
CA ALA A 126 -4.53 9.27 -10.15
C ALA A 126 -4.77 8.56 -11.47
N VAL A 127 -5.72 7.64 -11.46
CA VAL A 127 -6.32 7.14 -12.70
C VAL A 127 -7.22 8.23 -13.27
N ARG A 128 -6.88 8.72 -14.45
CA ARG A 128 -7.72 9.70 -15.16
C ARG A 128 -8.69 8.98 -16.07
N PRO A 129 -9.94 9.48 -16.24
CA PRO A 129 -10.93 8.85 -17.10
C PRO A 129 -10.51 8.69 -18.56
N SER A 130 -9.46 9.38 -18.97
CA SER A 130 -8.91 9.35 -20.35
C SER A 130 -7.67 8.48 -20.49
N GLN A 131 -7.31 7.71 -19.47
CA GLN A 131 -6.16 6.80 -19.50
C GLN A 131 -6.59 5.35 -19.48
#